data_0fdde47aae040e5fc83967ffee0c4c0b
#
_entry.id   0fdde47aae040e5fc83967ffee0c4c0b
#
_cell.length_a   1.000
_cell.length_b   1.000
_cell.length_c   1.000
_cell.angle_alpha   90.00
_cell.angle_beta   90.00
_cell.angle_gamma   90.00
#
_symmetry.space_group_name_H-M   'P 1'
#
loop_
_entity.id
_entity.type
_entity.pdbx_description
1 polymer ?
#
loop_
_entity_poly.entity_id
_entity_poly.type
_entity_poly.pdbx_seq_one_letter_code
_entity_poly.pdbx_strand_id
1 'polypeptide(L)'
;PNVAAGQKVPVATVGTTLYPGGEELKIKKGKIRGEVSMGMICAEDELGLGSGHDGIMVLDDSLKPGIPYSSVFDVESDFVFEIGLTPNRTDAMGHIGVARDLRAAMITKGMDAPELEEPKLFASETAPNPIDLRIEDEGGCPSYHGTFIANVTIEESPDWLKEHLVAIGLTPKNNAVDITNFVLHTFGHPLHAFNADAIEGNTVIVRKAKMGEKLITLDEVERALDPQDCVIADAAEPMCIAGVLGGASSGVTRQTKNIYLEGAYFDSVRVRKTAKRHAINSDASYRYERGVDPNATIDAHAYAVALLCELTG
;
A
#
# COMPACT_ATOMS: atom_id res chain seq x y z
N PRO A 1 30.17 11.27 11.35
CA PRO A 1 31.33 11.99 10.81
C PRO A 1 31.14 13.49 10.73
N ASN A 2 29.89 14.00 10.87
CA ASN A 2 29.55 15.43 10.79
C ASN A 2 29.48 16.14 12.17
N VAL A 3 30.00 15.54 13.25
CA VAL A 3 30.04 16.14 14.59
C VAL A 3 31.05 17.28 14.67
N ALA A 4 30.62 18.45 15.13
CA ALA A 4 31.47 19.61 15.37
C ALA A 4 31.08 20.34 16.67
N ALA A 5 32.04 21.04 17.26
CA ALA A 5 31.79 21.84 18.46
C ALA A 5 30.83 23.01 18.15
N GLY A 6 29.88 23.25 19.05
CA GLY A 6 28.89 24.32 18.92
C GLY A 6 27.59 23.92 18.28
N GLN A 7 27.51 22.75 17.65
CA GLN A 7 26.27 22.23 17.07
C GLN A 7 25.22 21.93 18.16
N LYS A 8 23.96 22.19 17.84
CA LYS A 8 22.81 21.71 18.59
C LYS A 8 22.32 20.39 17.97
N VAL A 9 22.16 19.39 18.80
CA VAL A 9 21.89 18.02 18.38
C VAL A 9 20.86 17.36 19.29
N PRO A 10 20.04 16.43 18.80
CA PRO A 10 19.18 15.62 19.66
C PRO A 10 20.03 14.61 20.42
N VAL A 11 19.76 14.45 21.71
CA VAL A 11 20.49 13.52 22.58
C VAL A 11 19.51 12.62 23.31
N ALA A 12 19.61 11.30 23.04
CA ALA A 12 18.95 10.30 23.85
C ALA A 12 19.73 10.09 25.16
N THR A 13 19.15 10.45 26.29
CA THR A 13 19.76 10.33 27.62
C THR A 13 19.65 8.91 28.17
N VAL A 14 20.41 8.60 29.23
CA VAL A 14 20.32 7.31 29.93
C VAL A 14 18.88 7.07 30.38
N GLY A 15 18.30 5.90 29.99
CA GLY A 15 16.92 5.52 30.29
C GLY A 15 15.96 5.72 29.12
N THR A 16 16.34 6.47 28.09
CA THR A 16 15.57 6.60 26.85
C THR A 16 15.55 5.26 26.12
N THR A 17 14.41 4.89 25.55
CA THR A 17 14.28 3.77 24.62
C THR A 17 13.97 4.34 23.25
N LEU A 18 14.73 3.92 22.24
CA LEU A 18 14.54 4.23 20.83
C LEU A 18 14.18 2.94 20.09
N TYR A 19 13.63 3.06 18.87
CA TYR A 19 13.22 1.92 18.05
C TYR A 19 13.74 2.03 16.61
N PRO A 20 15.08 2.16 16.40
CA PRO A 20 15.64 2.23 15.06
C PRO A 20 15.35 0.93 14.29
N GLY A 21 14.74 1.07 13.10
CA GLY A 21 14.36 -0.10 12.29
C GLY A 21 13.35 -1.04 12.97
N GLY A 22 12.63 -0.57 14.00
CA GLY A 22 11.67 -1.37 14.76
C GLY A 22 12.28 -2.19 15.92
N GLU A 23 13.61 -2.16 16.11
CA GLU A 23 14.28 -2.86 17.19
C GLU A 23 14.43 -1.98 18.46
N GLU A 24 14.18 -2.56 19.63
CA GLU A 24 14.30 -1.84 20.90
C GLU A 24 15.78 -1.54 21.26
N LEU A 25 16.15 -0.27 21.29
CA LEU A 25 17.44 0.23 21.73
C LEU A 25 17.31 1.03 23.02
N LYS A 26 17.65 0.44 24.15
CA LYS A 26 17.65 1.14 25.46
C LYS A 26 18.99 1.79 25.76
N ILE A 27 19.01 3.10 25.90
CA ILE A 27 20.22 3.86 26.20
C ILE A 27 20.62 3.64 27.65
N LYS A 28 21.83 3.12 27.83
CA LYS A 28 22.42 2.82 29.13
C LYS A 28 23.72 3.59 29.32
N LYS A 29 24.07 3.88 30.61
CA LYS A 29 25.40 4.38 30.93
C LYS A 29 26.44 3.35 30.48
N GLY A 30 27.39 3.78 29.69
CA GLY A 30 28.42 2.92 29.13
C GLY A 30 29.81 3.53 29.22
N LYS A 31 30.80 2.79 28.75
CA LYS A 31 32.18 3.28 28.60
C LYS A 31 32.63 2.97 27.16
N ILE A 32 32.95 4.01 26.39
CA ILE A 32 33.35 3.89 24.99
C ILE A 32 34.78 4.43 24.87
N ARG A 33 35.72 3.60 24.42
CA ARG A 33 37.14 3.96 24.25
C ARG A 33 37.78 4.59 25.48
N GLY A 34 37.34 4.17 26.67
CA GLY A 34 37.91 4.67 27.95
C GLY A 34 37.10 5.81 28.59
N GLU A 35 36.25 6.50 27.83
CA GLU A 35 35.42 7.62 28.30
C GLU A 35 34.02 7.17 28.68
N VAL A 36 33.44 7.84 29.70
CA VAL A 36 32.09 7.55 30.17
C VAL A 36 31.06 8.16 29.21
N SER A 37 30.17 7.33 28.67
CA SER A 37 29.03 7.78 27.89
C SER A 37 27.76 7.82 28.73
N MET A 38 27.08 8.97 28.73
CA MET A 38 25.84 9.23 29.46
C MET A 38 24.64 9.45 28.54
N GLY A 39 24.77 9.13 27.24
CA GLY A 39 23.73 9.29 26.24
C GLY A 39 24.27 9.04 24.85
N MET A 40 23.41 9.17 23.86
CA MET A 40 23.70 9.01 22.44
C MET A 40 23.21 10.23 21.67
N ILE A 41 24.06 10.78 20.83
CA ILE A 41 23.64 11.79 19.83
C ILE A 41 23.00 11.02 18.70
N CYS A 42 21.79 11.42 18.30
CA CYS A 42 20.97 10.64 17.39
C CYS A 42 21.05 11.15 15.94
N ALA A 43 20.94 10.23 15.01
CA ALA A 43 20.64 10.47 13.61
C ALA A 43 19.11 10.60 13.41
N GLU A 44 18.70 10.96 12.22
CA GLU A 44 17.30 11.20 11.88
C GLU A 44 16.47 9.89 11.94
N ASP A 45 17.03 8.80 11.38
CA ASP A 45 16.40 7.48 11.36
C ASP A 45 16.28 6.85 12.76
N GLU A 46 17.23 7.12 13.66
CA GLU A 46 17.19 6.66 15.05
C GLU A 46 16.06 7.31 15.87
N LEU A 47 15.56 8.46 15.39
CA LEU A 47 14.46 9.21 16.00
C LEU A 47 13.11 8.97 15.29
N GLY A 48 13.10 8.22 14.20
CA GLY A 48 11.90 7.97 13.40
C GLY A 48 11.41 9.17 12.60
N LEU A 49 12.27 10.17 12.33
CA LEU A 49 11.93 11.39 11.58
C LEU A 49 12.21 11.28 10.07
N GLY A 50 12.94 10.27 9.66
CA GLY A 50 13.33 10.07 8.26
C GLY A 50 14.25 8.87 8.08
N SER A 51 14.90 8.77 6.93
CA SER A 51 15.81 7.66 6.59
C SER A 51 17.31 8.06 6.60
N GLY A 52 17.62 9.28 7.00
CA GLY A 52 18.99 9.79 7.01
C GLY A 52 19.85 9.13 8.10
N HIS A 53 20.89 8.38 7.70
CA HIS A 53 21.84 7.69 8.59
C HIS A 53 23.30 8.08 8.34
N ASP A 54 23.58 9.00 7.43
CA ASP A 54 24.94 9.39 7.03
C ASP A 54 25.72 10.16 8.11
N GLY A 55 25.03 10.59 9.18
CA GLY A 55 25.60 11.31 10.30
C GLY A 55 24.55 11.66 11.37
N ILE A 56 24.99 12.41 12.39
CA ILE A 56 24.08 12.92 13.40
C ILE A 56 23.16 13.99 12.84
N MET A 57 21.96 14.10 13.40
CA MET A 57 21.02 15.18 13.10
C MET A 57 21.54 16.49 13.72
N VAL A 58 21.65 17.55 12.92
CA VAL A 58 22.03 18.88 13.36
C VAL A 58 20.79 19.77 13.38
N LEU A 59 20.52 20.38 14.53
CA LEU A 59 19.36 21.22 14.76
C LEU A 59 19.69 22.71 14.54
N ASP A 60 18.62 23.51 14.39
CA ASP A 60 18.74 24.96 14.22
C ASP A 60 19.41 25.63 15.43
N ASP A 61 20.30 26.58 15.17
CA ASP A 61 21.08 27.27 16.17
C ASP A 61 20.23 28.16 17.09
N SER A 62 19.00 28.49 16.74
CA SER A 62 18.07 29.28 17.57
C SER A 62 17.49 28.47 18.73
N LEU A 63 17.49 27.13 18.65
CA LEU A 63 16.94 26.28 19.69
C LEU A 63 17.73 26.35 20.97
N LYS A 64 17.04 26.27 22.11
CA LYS A 64 17.69 26.29 23.45
C LYS A 64 18.07 24.86 23.86
N PRO A 65 19.33 24.63 24.30
CA PRO A 65 19.73 23.34 24.85
C PRO A 65 18.85 22.92 26.04
N GLY A 66 18.51 21.62 26.11
CA GLY A 66 17.74 21.04 27.21
C GLY A 66 16.23 21.08 27.03
N ILE A 67 15.71 21.58 25.91
CA ILE A 67 14.28 21.47 25.61
C ILE A 67 13.94 20.01 25.20
N PRO A 68 12.72 19.54 25.53
CA PRO A 68 12.28 18.20 25.09
C PRO A 68 12.22 18.10 23.56
N TYR A 69 12.61 16.96 23.03
CA TYR A 69 12.52 16.63 21.61
C TYR A 69 11.10 16.86 21.03
N SER A 70 10.06 16.43 21.76
CA SER A 70 8.66 16.59 21.37
C SER A 70 8.19 18.05 21.29
N SER A 71 8.97 19.02 21.77
CA SER A 71 8.67 20.46 21.61
C SER A 71 9.33 21.08 20.39
N VAL A 72 10.21 20.34 19.71
CA VAL A 72 10.94 20.79 18.51
C VAL A 72 10.31 20.21 17.26
N PHE A 73 9.83 18.98 17.36
CA PHE A 73 9.19 18.24 16.27
C PHE A 73 7.74 17.97 16.65
N ASP A 74 6.88 18.07 15.66
CA ASP A 74 5.47 17.73 15.80
C ASP A 74 5.37 16.20 15.83
N VAL A 75 5.45 15.64 17.04
CA VAL A 75 5.40 14.21 17.27
C VAL A 75 3.95 13.82 17.55
N GLU A 76 3.28 13.32 16.55
CA GLU A 76 1.96 12.74 16.72
C GLU A 76 2.08 11.36 17.39
N SER A 77 1.20 11.12 18.37
CA SER A 77 1.08 9.81 19.01
C SER A 77 -0.20 9.15 18.52
N ASP A 78 -0.08 7.97 17.99
CA ASP A 78 -1.23 7.18 17.53
C ASP A 78 -1.21 5.76 18.10
N PHE A 79 -2.34 5.05 18.01
CA PHE A 79 -2.49 3.68 18.43
C PHE A 79 -2.73 2.78 17.22
N VAL A 80 -1.80 1.88 16.97
CA VAL A 80 -1.95 0.85 15.94
C VAL A 80 -2.52 -0.42 16.57
N PHE A 81 -3.66 -0.86 16.08
CA PHE A 81 -4.31 -2.09 16.51
C PHE A 81 -4.04 -3.20 15.49
N GLU A 82 -3.32 -4.22 15.89
CA GLU A 82 -3.22 -5.45 15.12
C GLU A 82 -4.45 -6.33 15.38
N ILE A 83 -5.28 -6.53 14.34
CA ILE A 83 -6.54 -7.26 14.45
C ILE A 83 -6.41 -8.62 13.77
N GLY A 84 -6.43 -9.69 14.58
CA GLY A 84 -6.50 -11.07 14.10
C GLY A 84 -7.91 -11.43 13.65
N LEU A 85 -8.09 -11.70 12.36
CA LEU A 85 -9.38 -12.12 11.80
C LEU A 85 -9.40 -13.63 11.58
N THR A 86 -10.55 -14.25 11.87
CA THR A 86 -10.81 -15.63 11.44
C THR A 86 -11.04 -15.68 9.92
N PRO A 87 -10.73 -16.80 9.24
CA PRO A 87 -10.81 -16.88 7.77
C PRO A 87 -12.17 -16.59 7.14
N ASN A 88 -13.25 -16.68 7.94
CA ASN A 88 -14.61 -16.38 7.49
C ASN A 88 -15.03 -14.91 7.67
N ARG A 89 -14.12 -14.05 8.13
CA ARG A 89 -14.39 -12.62 8.35
C ARG A 89 -13.68 -11.75 7.31
N THR A 90 -13.82 -12.13 6.04
CA THR A 90 -13.26 -11.38 4.91
C THR A 90 -13.88 -9.99 4.74
N ASP A 91 -15.10 -9.82 5.24
CA ASP A 91 -15.81 -8.55 5.35
C ASP A 91 -15.11 -7.50 6.22
N ALA A 92 -14.26 -7.94 7.15
CA ALA A 92 -13.52 -7.08 8.07
C ALA A 92 -12.03 -6.90 7.70
N MET A 93 -11.60 -7.29 6.49
CA MET A 93 -10.21 -7.11 6.02
C MET A 93 -9.90 -5.69 5.52
N GLY A 94 -10.73 -4.72 5.86
CA GLY A 94 -10.57 -3.30 5.59
C GLY A 94 -11.20 -2.45 6.70
N HIS A 95 -10.87 -1.16 6.73
CA HIS A 95 -11.32 -0.24 7.78
C HIS A 95 -12.85 -0.15 7.89
N ILE A 96 -13.56 -0.16 6.77
CA ILE A 96 -15.04 -0.11 6.75
C ILE A 96 -15.65 -1.31 7.48
N GLY A 97 -15.10 -2.51 7.25
CA GLY A 97 -15.60 -3.72 7.92
C GLY A 97 -15.33 -3.71 9.42
N VAL A 98 -14.14 -3.26 9.83
CA VAL A 98 -13.81 -3.08 11.26
C VAL A 98 -14.69 -2.01 11.90
N ALA A 99 -14.94 -0.91 11.22
CA ALA A 99 -15.82 0.16 11.71
C ALA A 99 -17.27 -0.32 11.91
N ARG A 100 -17.79 -1.17 11.00
CA ARG A 100 -19.11 -1.81 11.14
C ARG A 100 -19.18 -2.68 12.39
N ASP A 101 -18.16 -3.51 12.63
CA ASP A 101 -18.09 -4.37 13.81
C ASP A 101 -17.99 -3.56 15.11
N LEU A 102 -17.13 -2.56 15.12
CA LEU A 102 -16.98 -1.66 16.26
C LEU A 102 -18.29 -0.95 16.59
N ARG A 103 -18.97 -0.39 15.58
CA ARG A 103 -20.26 0.26 15.75
C ARG A 103 -21.30 -0.72 16.33
N ALA A 104 -21.40 -1.92 15.80
CA ALA A 104 -22.29 -2.95 16.32
C ALA A 104 -21.99 -3.31 17.78
N ALA A 105 -20.73 -3.42 18.14
CA ALA A 105 -20.29 -3.70 19.53
C ALA A 105 -20.64 -2.52 20.46
N MET A 106 -20.46 -1.28 20.04
CA MET A 106 -20.81 -0.08 20.81
C MET A 106 -22.33 -0.03 21.09
N ILE A 107 -23.14 -0.21 20.05
CA ILE A 107 -24.61 -0.26 20.19
C ILE A 107 -25.04 -1.37 21.19
N THR A 108 -24.46 -2.55 21.03
CA THR A 108 -24.78 -3.70 21.91
C THR A 108 -24.46 -3.43 23.37
N LYS A 109 -23.43 -2.62 23.63
CA LYS A 109 -23.02 -2.21 24.97
C LYS A 109 -23.76 -0.95 25.49
N GLY A 110 -24.71 -0.42 24.73
CA GLY A 110 -25.43 0.81 25.08
C GLY A 110 -24.56 2.07 25.05
N MET A 111 -23.48 2.05 24.29
CA MET A 111 -22.61 3.20 24.06
C MET A 111 -23.16 4.03 22.91
N ASP A 112 -22.85 5.32 22.89
CA ASP A 112 -23.09 6.16 21.73
C ASP A 112 -22.21 5.69 20.58
N ALA A 113 -22.82 5.43 19.42
CA ALA A 113 -22.12 4.89 18.24
C ALA A 113 -22.37 5.83 17.05
N PRO A 114 -21.30 6.46 16.52
CA PRO A 114 -21.44 7.36 15.38
C PRO A 114 -21.99 6.62 14.15
N GLU A 115 -22.65 7.36 13.27
CA GLU A 115 -23.01 6.86 11.95
C GLU A 115 -21.72 6.56 11.14
N LEU A 116 -21.78 5.52 10.30
CA LEU A 116 -20.71 5.25 9.37
C LEU A 116 -20.79 6.22 8.19
N GLU A 117 -19.75 6.97 7.98
CA GLU A 117 -19.61 7.76 6.76
C GLU A 117 -19.10 6.85 5.64
N GLU A 118 -19.95 6.61 4.66
CA GLU A 118 -19.53 5.89 3.46
C GLU A 118 -18.69 6.79 2.57
N PRO A 119 -17.64 6.26 1.92
CA PRO A 119 -16.82 7.02 0.98
C PRO A 119 -17.70 7.64 -0.11
N LYS A 120 -17.52 8.93 -0.38
CA LYS A 120 -18.28 9.61 -1.42
C LYS A 120 -17.81 9.14 -2.80
N LEU A 121 -18.72 8.54 -3.54
CA LEU A 121 -18.50 8.21 -4.94
C LEU A 121 -18.86 9.43 -5.79
N PHE A 122 -17.91 9.89 -6.58
CA PHE A 122 -18.13 10.98 -7.52
C PHE A 122 -18.48 10.38 -8.88
N ALA A 123 -19.54 10.89 -9.52
CA ALA A 123 -19.80 10.58 -10.91
C ALA A 123 -18.73 11.31 -11.77
N SER A 124 -17.85 10.57 -12.40
CA SER A 124 -16.96 11.12 -13.42
C SER A 124 -17.70 11.20 -14.76
N GLU A 125 -17.35 12.20 -15.58
CA GLU A 125 -17.77 12.19 -16.99
C GLU A 125 -17.17 10.96 -17.67
N THR A 126 -18.02 10.11 -18.22
CA THR A 126 -17.57 8.89 -18.88
C THR A 126 -17.29 9.16 -20.35
N ALA A 127 -16.01 9.10 -20.74
CA ALA A 127 -15.63 8.92 -22.12
C ALA A 127 -15.66 7.43 -22.51
N PRO A 128 -15.79 7.07 -23.79
CA PRO A 128 -15.66 5.69 -24.22
C PRO A 128 -14.30 5.14 -23.81
N ASN A 129 -14.30 3.95 -23.20
CA ASN A 129 -13.06 3.26 -22.83
C ASN A 129 -12.36 2.77 -24.12
N PRO A 130 -11.13 3.22 -24.42
CA PRO A 130 -10.43 2.81 -25.63
C PRO A 130 -9.85 1.40 -25.56
N ILE A 131 -9.88 0.78 -24.36
CA ILE A 131 -9.33 -0.57 -24.14
C ILE A 131 -10.47 -1.58 -24.17
N ASP A 132 -10.36 -2.55 -25.06
CA ASP A 132 -11.29 -3.68 -25.17
C ASP A 132 -11.00 -4.70 -24.05
N LEU A 133 -12.06 -5.16 -23.38
CA LEU A 133 -11.95 -6.15 -22.31
C LEU A 133 -12.53 -7.48 -22.76
N ARG A 134 -11.75 -8.56 -22.61
CA ARG A 134 -12.20 -9.93 -22.89
C ARG A 134 -11.93 -10.82 -21.68
N ILE A 135 -12.97 -11.54 -21.26
CA ILE A 135 -12.84 -12.54 -20.20
C ILE A 135 -12.99 -13.92 -20.85
N GLU A 136 -11.86 -14.61 -21.03
CA GLU A 136 -11.80 -15.95 -21.60
C GLU A 136 -11.81 -17.04 -20.51
N ASP A 137 -11.41 -16.70 -19.27
CA ASP A 137 -11.45 -17.58 -18.11
C ASP A 137 -12.48 -17.11 -17.08
N GLU A 138 -13.77 -17.21 -17.45
CA GLU A 138 -14.89 -16.84 -16.57
C GLU A 138 -14.87 -17.58 -15.22
N GLY A 139 -14.37 -18.82 -15.20
CA GLY A 139 -14.24 -19.58 -13.95
C GLY A 139 -13.09 -19.12 -13.06
N GLY A 140 -12.12 -18.39 -13.60
CA GLY A 140 -11.02 -17.76 -12.84
C GLY A 140 -11.32 -16.34 -12.42
N CYS A 141 -12.07 -15.63 -13.26
CA CYS A 141 -12.47 -14.24 -13.05
C CYS A 141 -13.96 -14.05 -13.39
N PRO A 142 -14.85 -14.28 -12.44
CA PRO A 142 -16.29 -14.11 -12.65
C PRO A 142 -16.73 -12.66 -12.89
N SER A 143 -15.96 -11.68 -12.43
CA SER A 143 -16.28 -10.25 -12.62
C SER A 143 -15.00 -9.44 -12.76
N TYR A 144 -15.00 -8.50 -13.72
CA TYR A 144 -13.90 -7.60 -13.98
C TYR A 144 -14.42 -6.22 -14.41
N HIS A 145 -13.91 -5.19 -13.76
CA HIS A 145 -14.20 -3.77 -14.08
C HIS A 145 -12.89 -3.11 -14.46
N GLY A 146 -12.87 -2.44 -15.60
CA GLY A 146 -11.71 -1.73 -16.10
C GLY A 146 -12.06 -0.31 -16.50
N THR A 147 -11.37 0.68 -15.95
CA THR A 147 -11.57 2.10 -16.30
C THR A 147 -10.27 2.69 -16.83
N PHE A 148 -10.37 3.33 -17.99
CA PHE A 148 -9.29 4.12 -18.56
C PHE A 148 -9.35 5.54 -18.02
N ILE A 149 -8.22 6.02 -17.46
CA ILE A 149 -8.07 7.37 -16.91
C ILE A 149 -6.95 8.05 -17.68
N ALA A 150 -7.29 9.11 -18.41
CA ALA A 150 -6.38 9.81 -19.31
C ALA A 150 -5.69 11.00 -18.63
N ASN A 151 -4.52 11.36 -19.17
CA ASN A 151 -3.79 12.60 -18.84
C ASN A 151 -3.36 12.69 -17.37
N VAL A 152 -3.06 11.56 -16.73
CA VAL A 152 -2.62 11.55 -15.33
C VAL A 152 -1.21 12.10 -15.15
N THR A 153 -0.96 12.71 -14.01
CA THR A 153 0.37 13.11 -13.55
C THR A 153 0.77 12.23 -12.37
N ILE A 154 1.79 11.39 -12.59
CA ILE A 154 2.29 10.50 -11.54
C ILE A 154 3.39 11.22 -10.76
N GLU A 155 3.10 11.48 -9.49
CA GLU A 155 3.98 12.20 -8.58
C GLU A 155 3.91 11.64 -7.16
N GLU A 156 4.56 12.30 -6.23
CA GLU A 156 4.48 11.96 -4.81
C GLU A 156 3.06 12.18 -4.28
N SER A 157 2.60 11.27 -3.44
CA SER A 157 1.29 11.36 -2.81
C SER A 157 1.18 12.56 -1.88
N PRO A 158 -0.01 13.17 -1.72
CA PRO A 158 -0.23 14.21 -0.73
C PRO A 158 -0.01 13.68 0.71
N ASP A 159 0.36 14.57 1.62
CA ASP A 159 0.78 14.20 2.97
C ASP A 159 -0.27 13.37 3.72
N TRP A 160 -1.55 13.73 3.63
CA TRP A 160 -2.62 12.97 4.27
C TRP A 160 -2.66 11.50 3.83
N LEU A 161 -2.41 11.21 2.54
CA LEU A 161 -2.42 9.84 2.00
C LEU A 161 -1.18 9.07 2.47
N LYS A 162 -0.02 9.74 2.48
CA LYS A 162 1.23 9.15 3.00
C LYS A 162 1.10 8.80 4.48
N GLU A 163 0.57 9.71 5.29
CA GLU A 163 0.37 9.52 6.73
C GLU A 163 -0.51 8.30 7.03
N HIS A 164 -1.65 8.15 6.31
CA HIS A 164 -2.52 6.99 6.47
C HIS A 164 -1.83 5.67 6.12
N LEU A 165 -1.01 5.65 5.07
CA LEU A 165 -0.29 4.44 4.66
C LEU A 165 0.84 4.10 5.63
N VAL A 166 1.60 5.11 6.06
CA VAL A 166 2.67 4.93 7.04
C VAL A 166 2.12 4.45 8.38
N ALA A 167 0.96 4.95 8.83
CA ALA A 167 0.31 4.52 10.06
C ALA A 167 -0.01 3.02 10.10
N ILE A 168 -0.23 2.39 8.95
CA ILE A 168 -0.46 0.94 8.83
C ILE A 168 0.79 0.16 8.38
N GLY A 169 1.97 0.80 8.40
CA GLY A 169 3.26 0.17 8.09
C GLY A 169 3.59 0.05 6.60
N LEU A 170 2.86 0.74 5.73
CA LEU A 170 3.17 0.77 4.30
C LEU A 170 4.11 1.91 3.94
N THR A 171 4.98 1.66 2.97
CA THR A 171 5.87 2.69 2.41
C THR A 171 5.24 3.32 1.18
N PRO A 172 4.91 4.63 1.19
CA PRO A 172 4.39 5.33 0.03
C PRO A 172 5.32 5.23 -1.19
N LYS A 173 4.71 5.20 -2.38
CA LYS A 173 5.42 5.06 -3.67
C LYS A 173 5.16 6.24 -4.61
N ASN A 174 3.92 6.40 -5.01
CA ASN A 174 3.39 7.48 -5.83
C ASN A 174 1.87 7.53 -5.69
N ASN A 175 1.28 8.64 -6.10
CA ASN A 175 -0.16 8.89 -5.94
C ASN A 175 -1.04 7.76 -6.51
N ALA A 176 -0.70 7.15 -7.66
CA ALA A 176 -1.52 6.09 -8.25
C ALA A 176 -1.46 4.77 -7.45
N VAL A 177 -0.26 4.30 -7.11
CA VAL A 177 -0.07 3.07 -6.32
C VAL A 177 -0.61 3.23 -4.90
N ASP A 178 -0.38 4.38 -4.31
CA ASP A 178 -0.78 4.67 -2.94
C ASP A 178 -2.31 4.76 -2.81
N ILE A 179 -3.01 5.30 -3.82
CA ILE A 179 -4.48 5.27 -3.89
C ILE A 179 -4.98 3.82 -3.93
N THR A 180 -4.39 2.95 -4.76
CA THR A 180 -4.83 1.54 -4.81
C THR A 180 -4.62 0.83 -3.47
N ASN A 181 -3.52 1.10 -2.77
CA ASN A 181 -3.26 0.58 -1.43
C ASN A 181 -4.23 1.16 -0.39
N PHE A 182 -4.49 2.47 -0.43
CA PHE A 182 -5.43 3.12 0.47
C PHE A 182 -6.84 2.53 0.32
N VAL A 183 -7.31 2.35 -0.92
CA VAL A 183 -8.62 1.75 -1.19
C VAL A 183 -8.67 0.28 -0.78
N LEU A 184 -7.58 -0.48 -1.01
CA LEU A 184 -7.46 -1.85 -0.54
C LEU A 184 -7.66 -1.95 0.97
N HIS A 185 -7.01 -1.09 1.75
CA HIS A 185 -7.15 -1.08 3.21
C HIS A 185 -8.47 -0.48 3.70
N THR A 186 -9.09 0.39 2.90
CA THR A 186 -10.43 0.95 3.20
C THR A 186 -11.52 -0.10 3.05
N PHE A 187 -11.58 -0.77 1.89
CA PHE A 187 -12.65 -1.71 1.52
C PHE A 187 -12.30 -3.18 1.77
N GLY A 188 -11.02 -3.52 1.94
CA GLY A 188 -10.57 -4.91 1.93
C GLY A 188 -10.54 -5.52 0.52
N HIS A 189 -10.61 -4.70 -0.53
CA HIS A 189 -10.70 -5.13 -1.92
C HIS A 189 -9.47 -4.68 -2.72
N PRO A 190 -8.63 -5.62 -3.22
CA PRO A 190 -7.46 -5.27 -4.01
C PRO A 190 -7.81 -4.69 -5.38
N LEU A 191 -7.05 -3.69 -5.78
CA LEU A 191 -7.11 -3.06 -7.10
C LEU A 191 -5.72 -3.07 -7.74
N HIS A 192 -5.66 -2.95 -9.06
CA HIS A 192 -4.39 -2.80 -9.77
C HIS A 192 -4.45 -1.69 -10.81
N ALA A 193 -3.40 -0.88 -10.87
CA ALA A 193 -3.24 0.18 -11.85
C ALA A 193 -2.18 -0.22 -12.87
N PHE A 194 -2.58 -0.36 -14.13
CA PHE A 194 -1.68 -0.58 -15.26
C PHE A 194 -1.31 0.75 -15.92
N ASN A 195 -0.10 0.83 -16.45
CA ASN A 195 0.25 1.83 -17.45
C ASN A 195 -0.52 1.53 -18.75
N ALA A 196 -1.57 2.28 -19.04
CA ALA A 196 -2.43 2.01 -20.19
C ALA A 196 -1.69 2.14 -21.53
N ASP A 197 -0.65 2.99 -21.58
CA ASP A 197 0.16 3.19 -22.79
C ASP A 197 1.06 1.99 -23.10
N ALA A 198 1.26 1.09 -22.14
CA ALA A 198 2.01 -0.15 -22.32
C ALA A 198 1.14 -1.35 -22.72
N ILE A 199 -0.20 -1.19 -22.77
CA ILE A 199 -1.13 -2.28 -23.13
C ILE A 199 -1.15 -2.45 -24.65
N GLU A 200 -0.52 -3.52 -25.15
CA GLU A 200 -0.47 -3.77 -26.57
C GLU A 200 -1.84 -4.14 -27.16
N GLY A 201 -2.11 -3.56 -28.32
CA GLY A 201 -3.37 -3.79 -29.04
C GLY A 201 -4.61 -3.18 -28.39
N ASN A 202 -4.44 -2.29 -27.39
CA ASN A 202 -5.54 -1.70 -26.62
C ASN A 202 -6.55 -2.75 -26.15
N THR A 203 -6.06 -3.89 -25.68
CA THR A 203 -6.91 -5.01 -25.29
C THR A 203 -6.40 -5.63 -24.00
N VAL A 204 -7.28 -5.82 -23.04
CA VAL A 204 -7.05 -6.59 -21.82
C VAL A 204 -7.77 -7.91 -21.91
N ILE A 205 -7.06 -9.01 -21.73
CA ILE A 205 -7.57 -10.38 -21.85
C ILE A 205 -7.33 -11.11 -20.53
N VAL A 206 -8.41 -11.47 -19.86
CA VAL A 206 -8.34 -12.33 -18.67
C VAL A 206 -8.45 -13.77 -19.12
N ARG A 207 -7.37 -14.53 -19.03
CA ARG A 207 -7.26 -15.87 -19.57
C ARG A 207 -6.39 -16.79 -18.72
N LYS A 208 -6.37 -18.05 -19.06
CA LYS A 208 -5.35 -18.97 -18.54
C LYS A 208 -3.99 -18.69 -19.19
N ALA A 209 -2.93 -18.92 -18.45
CA ALA A 209 -1.59 -18.87 -18.99
C ALA A 209 -1.40 -19.95 -20.06
N LYS A 210 -0.61 -19.65 -21.10
CA LYS A 210 -0.24 -20.62 -22.13
C LYS A 210 0.96 -21.45 -21.66
N MET A 211 1.12 -22.62 -22.22
CA MET A 211 2.27 -23.48 -21.94
C MET A 211 3.58 -22.76 -22.29
N GLY A 212 4.50 -22.69 -21.33
CA GLY A 212 5.82 -22.08 -21.52
C GLY A 212 5.85 -20.55 -21.40
N GLU A 213 4.72 -19.90 -21.09
CA GLU A 213 4.71 -18.46 -20.81
C GLU A 213 5.51 -18.13 -19.55
N LYS A 214 6.13 -16.96 -19.55
CA LYS A 214 6.88 -16.41 -18.45
C LYS A 214 6.43 -14.99 -18.19
N LEU A 215 6.60 -14.53 -16.96
CA LEU A 215 6.35 -13.15 -16.53
C LEU A 215 7.44 -12.71 -15.56
N ILE A 216 8.01 -11.53 -15.80
CA ILE A 216 8.82 -10.84 -14.78
C ILE A 216 7.85 -10.03 -13.92
N THR A 217 7.77 -10.40 -12.65
CA THR A 217 6.86 -9.76 -11.69
C THR A 217 7.47 -8.52 -11.05
N LEU A 218 6.66 -7.71 -10.32
CA LEU A 218 7.08 -6.45 -9.69
C LEU A 218 8.25 -6.59 -8.69
N ASP A 219 8.52 -7.79 -8.21
CA ASP A 219 9.68 -8.15 -7.38
C ASP A 219 10.93 -8.52 -8.21
N GLU A 220 10.90 -8.23 -9.54
CA GLU A 220 11.99 -8.50 -10.50
C GLU A 220 12.34 -9.98 -10.69
N VAL A 221 11.46 -10.89 -10.29
CA VAL A 221 11.66 -12.34 -10.44
C VAL A 221 10.97 -12.84 -11.71
N GLU A 222 11.72 -13.53 -12.59
CA GLU A 222 11.14 -14.24 -13.73
C GLU A 222 10.44 -15.53 -13.24
N ARG A 223 9.14 -15.64 -13.55
CA ARG A 223 8.31 -16.78 -13.17
C ARG A 223 7.81 -17.54 -14.40
N ALA A 224 8.02 -18.84 -14.41
CA ALA A 224 7.37 -19.72 -15.37
C ALA A 224 5.92 -19.94 -14.96
N LEU A 225 4.98 -19.57 -15.82
CA LEU A 225 3.55 -19.67 -15.55
C LEU A 225 3.04 -21.11 -15.81
N ASP A 226 2.11 -21.53 -14.99
CA ASP A 226 1.40 -22.81 -15.16
C ASP A 226 0.10 -22.59 -15.95
N PRO A 227 -0.30 -23.50 -16.86
CA PRO A 227 -1.55 -23.38 -17.62
C PRO A 227 -2.83 -23.33 -16.77
N GLN A 228 -2.74 -23.55 -15.47
CA GLN A 228 -3.86 -23.37 -14.53
C GLN A 228 -3.87 -21.98 -13.88
N ASP A 229 -2.81 -21.18 -14.06
CA ASP A 229 -2.77 -19.82 -13.57
C ASP A 229 -3.71 -18.94 -14.40
N CYS A 230 -4.52 -18.15 -13.74
CA CYS A 230 -5.23 -17.06 -14.37
C CYS A 230 -4.29 -15.88 -14.54
N VAL A 231 -4.23 -15.29 -15.71
CA VAL A 231 -3.40 -14.13 -16.01
C VAL A 231 -4.26 -13.03 -16.63
N ILE A 232 -3.84 -11.80 -16.40
CA ILE A 232 -4.29 -10.64 -17.14
C ILE A 232 -3.22 -10.37 -18.19
N ALA A 233 -3.60 -10.41 -19.46
CA ALA A 233 -2.72 -10.27 -20.60
C ALA A 233 -3.20 -9.15 -21.51
N ASP A 234 -2.30 -8.65 -22.33
CA ASP A 234 -2.65 -7.85 -23.50
C ASP A 234 -2.67 -8.71 -24.79
N ALA A 235 -2.59 -8.07 -25.94
CA ALA A 235 -2.57 -8.78 -27.23
C ALA A 235 -1.28 -9.62 -27.44
N ALA A 236 -0.20 -9.31 -26.75
CA ALA A 236 1.12 -9.94 -26.91
C ALA A 236 1.47 -10.91 -25.78
N GLU A 237 1.40 -10.45 -24.51
CA GLU A 237 1.98 -11.15 -23.37
C GLU A 237 1.16 -11.04 -22.08
N PRO A 238 1.43 -11.86 -21.06
CA PRO A 238 0.83 -11.70 -19.73
C PRO A 238 1.42 -10.47 -19.04
N MET A 239 0.54 -9.65 -18.45
CA MET A 239 0.87 -8.44 -17.71
C MET A 239 0.81 -8.64 -16.19
N CYS A 240 0.03 -9.62 -15.72
CA CYS A 240 -0.20 -9.82 -14.29
C CYS A 240 -0.58 -11.29 -14.01
N ILE A 241 -0.15 -11.84 -12.88
CA ILE A 241 -0.72 -13.05 -12.31
C ILE A 241 -1.98 -12.62 -11.53
N ALA A 242 -3.15 -12.93 -12.07
CA ALA A 242 -4.44 -12.43 -11.62
C ALA A 242 -4.68 -12.65 -10.10
N GLY A 243 -4.92 -11.57 -9.38
CA GLY A 243 -5.13 -11.57 -7.93
C GLY A 243 -3.91 -11.95 -7.08
N VAL A 244 -2.73 -12.08 -7.67
CA VAL A 244 -1.50 -12.49 -6.97
C VAL A 244 -0.42 -11.42 -7.03
N LEU A 245 0.09 -11.07 -8.23
CA LEU A 245 1.16 -10.09 -8.36
C LEU A 245 1.23 -9.52 -9.77
N GLY A 246 1.38 -8.20 -9.87
CA GLY A 246 1.57 -7.49 -11.14
C GLY A 246 2.90 -7.80 -11.81
N GLY A 247 2.96 -7.59 -13.13
CA GLY A 247 4.19 -7.65 -13.91
C GLY A 247 4.95 -6.33 -13.92
N ALA A 248 6.26 -6.42 -14.11
CA ALA A 248 7.14 -5.25 -14.09
C ALA A 248 6.94 -4.35 -15.33
N SER A 249 6.65 -4.93 -16.50
CA SER A 249 6.53 -4.19 -17.77
C SER A 249 5.28 -3.30 -17.86
N SER A 250 4.20 -3.68 -17.17
CA SER A 250 2.90 -2.99 -17.21
C SER A 250 2.64 -2.07 -16.03
N GLY A 251 3.59 -1.92 -15.12
CA GLY A 251 3.47 -1.10 -13.91
C GLY A 251 3.44 0.40 -14.20
N VAL A 252 2.78 1.16 -13.32
CA VAL A 252 2.76 2.63 -13.36
C VAL A 252 4.13 3.19 -12.99
N THR A 253 4.62 4.13 -13.79
CA THR A 253 5.87 4.86 -13.60
C THR A 253 5.63 6.38 -13.62
N ARG A 254 6.65 7.18 -13.28
CA ARG A 254 6.57 8.65 -13.37
C ARG A 254 6.30 9.17 -14.81
N GLN A 255 6.56 8.36 -15.83
CA GLN A 255 6.31 8.69 -17.22
C GLN A 255 4.91 8.33 -17.71
N THR A 256 4.17 7.52 -16.95
CA THR A 256 2.81 7.10 -17.28
C THR A 256 1.89 8.32 -17.45
N LYS A 257 1.15 8.35 -18.54
CA LYS A 257 0.19 9.42 -18.87
C LYS A 257 -1.25 8.95 -18.84
N ASN A 258 -1.45 7.66 -18.99
CA ASN A 258 -2.77 7.07 -18.95
C ASN A 258 -2.75 5.82 -18.06
N ILE A 259 -3.75 5.66 -17.21
CA ILE A 259 -3.93 4.50 -16.34
C ILE A 259 -5.10 3.67 -16.83
N TYR A 260 -4.94 2.35 -16.79
CA TYR A 260 -6.06 1.41 -16.80
C TYR A 260 -6.20 0.81 -15.41
N LEU A 261 -7.25 1.22 -14.70
CA LEU A 261 -7.52 0.73 -13.35
C LEU A 261 -8.36 -0.54 -13.44
N GLU A 262 -7.88 -1.59 -12.77
CA GLU A 262 -8.55 -2.88 -12.60
C GLU A 262 -9.24 -2.95 -11.24
N GLY A 263 -10.49 -3.41 -11.24
CA GLY A 263 -11.16 -3.94 -10.07
C GLY A 263 -11.83 -5.24 -10.45
N ALA A 264 -11.40 -6.36 -9.87
CA ALA A 264 -11.85 -7.67 -10.30
C ALA A 264 -12.21 -8.58 -9.12
N TYR A 265 -13.04 -9.59 -9.39
CA TYR A 265 -13.29 -10.69 -8.49
C TYR A 265 -12.69 -11.97 -9.07
N PHE A 266 -11.74 -12.58 -8.37
CA PHE A 266 -11.07 -13.80 -8.77
C PHE A 266 -11.50 -15.00 -7.90
N ASP A 267 -11.52 -16.19 -8.50
CA ASP A 267 -11.80 -17.42 -7.75
C ASP A 267 -10.74 -17.68 -6.67
N SER A 268 -11.18 -17.73 -5.44
CA SER A 268 -10.31 -17.84 -4.26
C SER A 268 -9.45 -19.10 -4.26
N VAL A 269 -9.96 -20.22 -4.75
CA VAL A 269 -9.24 -21.50 -4.79
C VAL A 269 -8.12 -21.44 -5.82
N ARG A 270 -8.36 -20.80 -6.97
CA ARG A 270 -7.33 -20.61 -8.01
C ARG A 270 -6.24 -19.67 -7.52
N VAL A 271 -6.61 -18.51 -6.99
CA VAL A 271 -5.63 -17.56 -6.43
C VAL A 271 -4.76 -18.24 -5.38
N ARG A 272 -5.35 -18.99 -4.43
CA ARG A 272 -4.60 -19.73 -3.41
C ARG A 272 -3.62 -20.75 -4.01
N LYS A 273 -4.05 -21.52 -5.01
CA LYS A 273 -3.19 -22.51 -5.66
C LYS A 273 -2.05 -21.86 -6.42
N THR A 274 -2.33 -20.77 -7.13
CA THR A 274 -1.35 -19.99 -7.88
C THR A 274 -0.35 -19.32 -6.95
N ALA A 275 -0.79 -18.61 -5.93
CA ALA A 275 0.06 -17.97 -4.94
C ALA A 275 1.01 -18.98 -4.26
N LYS A 276 0.48 -20.15 -3.88
CA LYS A 276 1.30 -21.24 -3.30
C LYS A 276 2.32 -21.80 -4.30
N ARG A 277 1.94 -21.99 -5.57
CA ARG A 277 2.82 -22.50 -6.64
C ARG A 277 4.03 -21.59 -6.83
N HIS A 278 3.79 -20.29 -6.87
CA HIS A 278 4.83 -19.28 -7.07
C HIS A 278 5.51 -18.83 -5.77
N ALA A 279 5.11 -19.37 -4.61
CA ALA A 279 5.58 -18.98 -3.28
C ALA A 279 5.42 -17.45 -3.03
N ILE A 280 4.33 -16.86 -3.50
CA ILE A 280 3.99 -15.45 -3.31
C ILE A 280 2.96 -15.30 -2.20
N ASN A 281 3.20 -14.36 -1.31
CA ASN A 281 2.24 -13.91 -0.31
C ASN A 281 2.15 -12.38 -0.38
N SER A 282 1.23 -11.87 -1.19
CA SER A 282 0.95 -10.45 -1.34
C SER A 282 -0.33 -10.06 -0.59
N ASP A 283 -0.51 -8.77 -0.33
CA ASP A 283 -1.75 -8.24 0.24
C ASP A 283 -2.99 -8.58 -0.59
N ALA A 284 -2.83 -8.64 -1.91
CA ALA A 284 -3.88 -9.06 -2.83
C ALA A 284 -4.18 -10.55 -2.69
N SER A 285 -3.16 -11.42 -2.79
CA SER A 285 -3.35 -12.87 -2.69
C SER A 285 -3.92 -13.27 -1.34
N TYR A 286 -3.47 -12.64 -0.25
CA TYR A 286 -3.99 -12.87 1.10
C TYR A 286 -5.51 -12.64 1.20
N ARG A 287 -6.04 -11.61 0.53
CA ARG A 287 -7.47 -11.29 0.53
C ARG A 287 -8.25 -12.18 -0.44
N TYR A 288 -7.80 -12.30 -1.68
CA TYR A 288 -8.50 -13.11 -2.67
C TYR A 288 -8.57 -14.59 -2.31
N GLU A 289 -7.50 -15.18 -1.75
CA GLU A 289 -7.49 -16.60 -1.36
C GLU A 289 -8.50 -16.95 -0.26
N ARG A 290 -8.93 -15.94 0.52
CA ARG A 290 -9.95 -16.06 1.56
C ARG A 290 -11.35 -15.72 1.06
N GLY A 291 -11.42 -15.08 -0.12
CA GLY A 291 -12.64 -14.58 -0.74
C GLY A 291 -12.92 -13.13 -0.34
N VAL A 292 -12.99 -12.25 -1.32
CA VAL A 292 -13.44 -10.86 -1.15
C VAL A 292 -14.94 -10.77 -1.43
N ASP A 293 -15.59 -9.69 -0.99
CA ASP A 293 -16.99 -9.43 -1.34
C ASP A 293 -17.08 -9.03 -2.82
N PRO A 294 -17.76 -9.82 -3.68
CA PRO A 294 -17.90 -9.49 -5.09
C PRO A 294 -18.68 -8.19 -5.33
N ASN A 295 -19.55 -7.78 -4.41
CA ASN A 295 -20.31 -6.54 -4.54
C ASN A 295 -19.45 -5.32 -4.19
N ALA A 296 -18.50 -5.44 -3.27
CA ALA A 296 -17.60 -4.35 -2.92
C ALA A 296 -16.63 -3.98 -4.04
N THR A 297 -16.46 -4.82 -5.06
CA THR A 297 -15.60 -4.55 -6.21
C THR A 297 -15.97 -3.25 -6.90
N ILE A 298 -17.27 -3.02 -7.13
CA ILE A 298 -17.77 -1.82 -7.84
C ILE A 298 -17.50 -0.57 -7.02
N ASP A 299 -17.80 -0.60 -5.72
CA ASP A 299 -17.66 0.56 -4.84
C ASP A 299 -16.18 0.92 -4.64
N ALA A 300 -15.33 -0.08 -4.39
CA ALA A 300 -13.90 0.12 -4.27
C ALA A 300 -13.28 0.68 -5.55
N HIS A 301 -13.66 0.13 -6.71
CA HIS A 301 -13.20 0.58 -8.01
C HIS A 301 -13.65 2.03 -8.29
N ALA A 302 -14.93 2.34 -8.07
CA ALA A 302 -15.45 3.70 -8.28
C ALA A 302 -14.79 4.73 -7.35
N TYR A 303 -14.52 4.36 -6.10
CA TYR A 303 -13.83 5.23 -5.16
C TYR A 303 -12.38 5.48 -5.58
N ALA A 304 -11.68 4.45 -6.04
CA ALA A 304 -10.32 4.62 -6.56
C ALA A 304 -10.28 5.48 -7.83
N VAL A 305 -11.24 5.32 -8.75
CA VAL A 305 -11.37 6.20 -9.93
C VAL A 305 -11.53 7.66 -9.50
N ALA A 306 -12.41 7.92 -8.53
CA ALA A 306 -12.64 9.27 -8.01
C ALA A 306 -11.37 9.89 -7.44
N LEU A 307 -10.63 9.15 -6.58
CA LEU A 307 -9.36 9.61 -6.02
C LEU A 307 -8.26 9.80 -7.08
N LEU A 308 -8.18 8.89 -8.06
CA LEU A 308 -7.23 9.04 -9.16
C LEU A 308 -7.51 10.31 -9.97
N CYS A 309 -8.77 10.56 -10.34
CA CYS A 309 -9.15 11.79 -11.04
C CYS A 309 -8.85 13.05 -10.21
N GLU A 310 -9.04 13.01 -8.89
CA GLU A 310 -8.80 14.15 -8.01
C GLU A 310 -7.29 14.42 -7.82
N LEU A 311 -6.48 13.37 -7.63
CA LEU A 311 -5.10 13.50 -7.19
C LEU A 311 -4.07 13.35 -8.32
N THR A 312 -4.48 12.97 -9.51
CA THR A 312 -3.54 12.85 -10.66
C THR A 312 -3.81 13.86 -11.77
N GLY A 313 -4.87 14.64 -11.71
CA GLY A 313 -5.21 15.74 -12.61
C GLY A 313 -6.25 15.39 -13.64
#